data_9eb8151813cf2209cba0eeca0180a0bd
#
_entry.id   9eb8151813cf2209cba0eeca0180a0bd
#
_cell.length_a   1.000
_cell.length_b   1.000
_cell.length_c   1.000
_cell.angle_alpha   90.00
_cell.angle_beta   90.00
_cell.angle_gamma   90.00
#
_symmetry.space_group_name_H-M   'P 1'
#
loop_
_entity.id
_entity.type
_entity.pdbx_description
1 polymer ?
#
loop_
_entity_poly.entity_id
_entity_poly.type
_entity_poly.pdbx_seq_one_letter_code
_entity_poly.pdbx_strand_id
1 'polypeptide(L)'
;MPKAPVLTPREIDYPRWYQDVVARAELADNGPVRGTMVIRPHGYAIWERMQAELDARIKDAGAENAYFPLFIPEAFLHKEAEHVEGFSPELAVVTYGGGKELEEPVVVRPTSETIINSYFAKWIQSYRDLPVLLNQWSNVVRWELRPRLFLRTTEFLWQEGHTAHASEDEARAYALRILTEVYQAVMVDVLAVPVLIGRKTPGERFAGATASWTCEGMMGDGKALQMGTSHELGQNFARAFGTTYSAETGAQEFVWQTSWGASTRLIGALIMTHGDDNGLRLPPRLAPTQVVVLLIPGEQDVSRAAASVATDLKSAGVRVTLDDRVDVSFGRRAVEWELKGVPVRVEIGPRDVLAGQATLVRRDDSTKRAVPLVSTIDEVTATLAAAQEALLVGARQFREARTVDVLTLDEAAEAGQSGFAVLPWSAVGSEGERRLAESAVTVRCLLHADGRLPASDDDPGLLAVCGRAY
;
A
#
# COMPACT_ATOMS: atom_id res chain seq x y z
N MET A 1 5.68 17.96 36.48
CA MET A 1 4.82 18.25 35.31
C MET A 1 4.86 17.06 34.39
N PRO A 2 3.74 16.55 33.86
CA PRO A 2 3.79 15.52 32.82
C PRO A 2 4.59 16.07 31.63
N LYS A 3 5.49 15.26 31.06
CA LYS A 3 6.20 15.65 29.84
C LYS A 3 5.19 15.93 28.74
N ALA A 4 5.37 17.02 27.99
CA ALA A 4 4.58 17.28 26.82
C ALA A 4 4.63 16.06 25.88
N PRO A 5 3.51 15.64 25.27
CA PRO A 5 3.50 14.53 24.34
C PRO A 5 4.44 14.81 23.17
N VAL A 6 5.14 13.80 22.69
CA VAL A 6 6.10 13.91 21.56
C VAL A 6 5.35 14.11 20.24
N LEU A 7 4.14 13.59 20.15
CA LEU A 7 3.22 13.70 19.02
C LEU A 7 1.93 14.41 19.46
N THR A 8 1.26 15.06 18.52
CA THR A 8 -0.12 15.53 18.72
C THR A 8 -1.02 14.32 18.97
N PRO A 9 -1.86 14.30 20.03
CA PRO A 9 -2.76 13.17 20.25
C PRO A 9 -3.77 13.03 19.10
N ARG A 10 -4.02 11.79 18.68
CA ARG A 10 -4.90 11.46 17.54
C ARG A 10 -6.31 11.99 17.70
N GLU A 11 -6.85 11.97 18.92
CA GLU A 11 -8.20 12.44 19.26
C GLU A 11 -8.32 13.96 19.15
N ILE A 12 -7.21 14.71 19.26
CA ILE A 12 -7.20 16.18 19.17
C ILE A 12 -7.12 16.64 17.72
N ASP A 13 -6.14 16.09 16.96
CA ASP A 13 -5.93 16.43 15.55
C ASP A 13 -5.26 15.26 14.82
N TYR A 14 -6.08 14.39 14.22
CA TYR A 14 -5.61 13.22 13.49
C TYR A 14 -4.73 13.56 12.27
N PRO A 15 -5.05 14.57 11.43
CA PRO A 15 -4.18 15.01 10.37
C PRO A 15 -2.81 15.50 10.84
N ARG A 16 -2.76 16.22 11.96
CA ARG A 16 -1.51 16.72 12.56
C ARG A 16 -0.70 15.57 13.16
N TRP A 17 -1.36 14.66 13.88
CA TRP A 17 -0.73 13.45 14.37
C TRP A 17 -0.02 12.68 13.25
N TYR A 18 -0.69 12.49 12.11
CA TYR A 18 -0.11 11.80 10.95
C TYR A 18 1.19 12.48 10.47
N GLN A 19 1.17 13.82 10.34
CA GLN A 19 2.36 14.58 9.95
C GLN A 19 3.48 14.48 10.99
N ASP A 20 3.12 14.53 12.27
CA ASP A 20 4.10 14.39 13.36
C ASP A 20 4.74 13.00 13.33
N VAL A 21 3.97 11.93 13.10
CA VAL A 21 4.52 10.55 12.96
C VAL A 21 5.47 10.49 11.78
N VAL A 22 5.08 10.98 10.59
CA VAL A 22 5.94 10.98 9.40
C VAL A 22 7.28 11.67 9.68
N ALA A 23 7.25 12.83 10.33
CA ALA A 23 8.44 13.61 10.63
C ALA A 23 9.29 12.99 11.76
N ARG A 24 8.66 12.58 12.88
CA ARG A 24 9.34 12.10 14.09
C ARG A 24 9.89 10.67 13.96
N ALA A 25 9.20 9.83 13.21
CA ALA A 25 9.72 8.51 12.86
C ALA A 25 10.73 8.55 11.70
N GLU A 26 11.07 9.74 11.21
CA GLU A 26 12.04 9.95 10.14
C GLU A 26 11.69 9.21 8.84
N LEU A 27 10.41 9.28 8.42
CA LEU A 27 9.93 8.59 7.23
C LEU A 27 10.11 9.39 5.95
N ALA A 28 9.69 10.66 5.97
CA ALA A 28 9.79 11.55 4.83
C ALA A 28 9.77 13.03 5.23
N ASP A 29 10.26 13.87 4.32
CA ASP A 29 10.17 15.32 4.37
C ASP A 29 9.53 15.84 3.08
N ASN A 30 8.98 17.06 3.12
CA ASN A 30 8.51 17.72 1.90
C ASN A 30 9.68 18.01 0.96
N GLY A 31 9.49 17.73 -0.32
CA GLY A 31 10.45 18.08 -1.35
C GLY A 31 10.44 19.58 -1.69
N PRO A 32 11.44 20.06 -2.45
CA PRO A 32 11.57 21.47 -2.83
C PRO A 32 10.49 21.91 -3.83
N VAL A 33 9.95 21.01 -4.63
CA VAL A 33 8.80 21.25 -5.51
C VAL A 33 7.53 20.86 -4.77
N ARG A 34 6.51 21.72 -4.82
CA ARG A 34 5.24 21.49 -4.15
C ARG A 34 4.66 20.13 -4.53
N GLY A 35 4.30 19.34 -3.51
CA GLY A 35 3.72 18.01 -3.69
C GLY A 35 4.71 16.89 -3.89
N THR A 36 6.01 17.18 -4.00
CA THR A 36 7.05 16.14 -3.98
C THR A 36 7.46 15.81 -2.56
N MET A 37 8.05 14.64 -2.35
CA MET A 37 8.57 14.21 -1.04
C MET A 37 9.97 13.63 -1.16
N VAL A 38 10.76 13.83 -0.10
CA VAL A 38 12.01 13.12 0.12
C VAL A 38 11.71 11.97 1.07
N ILE A 39 11.80 10.74 0.60
CA ILE A 39 11.65 9.56 1.48
C ILE A 39 12.98 9.34 2.18
N ARG A 40 12.97 9.42 3.51
CA ARG A 40 14.18 9.26 4.33
C ARG A 40 14.56 7.77 4.45
N PRO A 41 15.80 7.43 4.86
CA PRO A 41 16.27 6.05 4.90
C PRO A 41 15.36 5.07 5.63
N HIS A 42 14.75 5.47 6.77
CA HIS A 42 13.84 4.59 7.49
C HIS A 42 12.54 4.32 6.70
N GLY A 43 11.96 5.38 6.12
CA GLY A 43 10.77 5.25 5.25
C GLY A 43 11.07 4.43 3.99
N TYR A 44 12.24 4.64 3.38
CA TYR A 44 12.65 3.91 2.19
C TYR A 44 12.90 2.42 2.48
N ALA A 45 13.51 2.10 3.63
CA ALA A 45 13.71 0.72 4.05
C ALA A 45 12.38 -0.04 4.29
N ILE A 46 11.32 0.65 4.72
CA ILE A 46 9.97 0.08 4.78
C ILE A 46 9.45 -0.19 3.36
N TRP A 47 9.64 0.77 2.44
CA TRP A 47 9.26 0.60 1.03
C TRP A 47 9.98 -0.58 0.37
N GLU A 48 11.29 -0.72 0.55
CA GLU A 48 12.07 -1.86 0.02
C GLU A 48 11.52 -3.21 0.49
N ARG A 49 11.03 -3.29 1.74
CA ARG A 49 10.38 -4.50 2.26
C ARG A 49 9.02 -4.76 1.60
N MET A 50 8.22 -3.73 1.42
CA MET A 50 6.95 -3.84 0.69
C MET A 50 7.19 -4.27 -0.76
N GLN A 51 8.17 -3.64 -1.40
CA GLN A 51 8.57 -3.96 -2.77
C GLN A 51 9.00 -5.43 -2.88
N ALA A 52 9.86 -5.92 -1.99
CA ALA A 52 10.34 -7.30 -2.02
C ALA A 52 9.19 -8.31 -1.86
N GLU A 53 8.24 -8.05 -0.96
CA GLU A 53 7.09 -8.94 -0.73
C GLU A 53 6.09 -8.92 -1.90
N LEU A 54 5.87 -7.76 -2.53
CA LEU A 54 5.04 -7.64 -3.71
C LEU A 54 5.72 -8.27 -4.93
N ASP A 55 7.01 -7.96 -5.16
CA ASP A 55 7.78 -8.43 -6.32
C ASP A 55 7.88 -9.96 -6.37
N ALA A 56 8.10 -10.58 -5.21
CA ALA A 56 8.14 -12.03 -5.11
C ALA A 56 6.81 -12.66 -5.57
N ARG A 57 5.67 -12.16 -5.07
CA ARG A 57 4.34 -12.70 -5.44
C ARG A 57 3.93 -12.37 -6.88
N ILE A 58 4.33 -11.20 -7.39
CA ILE A 58 4.13 -10.81 -8.78
C ILE A 58 4.88 -11.78 -9.71
N LYS A 59 6.12 -12.13 -9.38
CA LYS A 59 6.90 -13.12 -10.12
C LYS A 59 6.33 -14.52 -10.00
N ASP A 60 5.85 -14.91 -8.83
CA ASP A 60 5.15 -16.18 -8.63
C ASP A 60 3.84 -16.25 -9.45
N ALA A 61 3.22 -15.09 -9.70
CA ALA A 61 2.09 -14.97 -10.62
C ALA A 61 2.49 -15.02 -12.11
N GLY A 62 3.79 -15.08 -12.42
CA GLY A 62 4.35 -15.23 -13.75
C GLY A 62 4.74 -13.93 -14.45
N ALA A 63 4.60 -12.77 -13.80
CA ALA A 63 4.98 -11.49 -14.41
C ALA A 63 6.49 -11.23 -14.31
N GLU A 64 7.03 -10.64 -15.36
CA GLU A 64 8.44 -10.27 -15.46
C GLU A 64 8.62 -8.75 -15.31
N ASN A 65 9.69 -8.32 -14.64
CA ASN A 65 10.00 -6.92 -14.50
C ASN A 65 10.57 -6.35 -15.81
N ALA A 66 9.98 -5.24 -16.26
CA ALA A 66 10.46 -4.45 -17.40
C ALA A 66 10.63 -2.97 -16.99
N TYR A 67 11.25 -2.19 -17.85
CA TYR A 67 11.39 -0.74 -17.65
C TYR A 67 11.05 0.01 -18.93
N PHE A 68 10.17 0.99 -18.82
CA PHE A 68 9.77 1.88 -19.89
C PHE A 68 10.20 3.33 -19.59
N PRO A 69 10.47 4.15 -20.64
CA PRO A 69 10.96 5.50 -20.47
C PRO A 69 10.05 6.39 -19.63
N LEU A 70 10.68 7.32 -18.88
CA LEU A 70 10.00 8.35 -18.10
C LEU A 70 9.17 9.31 -18.97
N PHE A 71 9.73 9.70 -20.11
CA PHE A 71 9.11 10.63 -21.03
C PHE A 71 8.33 9.89 -22.11
N ILE A 72 7.10 10.31 -22.33
CA ILE A 72 6.24 9.84 -23.42
C ILE A 72 5.83 11.00 -24.31
N PRO A 73 5.72 10.81 -25.64
CA PRO A 73 5.20 11.85 -26.53
C PRO A 73 3.79 12.27 -26.11
N GLU A 74 3.51 13.57 -26.04
CA GLU A 74 2.19 14.07 -25.68
C GLU A 74 1.09 13.54 -26.63
N ALA A 75 1.43 13.36 -27.90
CA ALA A 75 0.55 12.79 -28.90
C ALA A 75 0.02 11.38 -28.55
N PHE A 76 0.75 10.59 -27.75
CA PHE A 76 0.27 9.27 -27.33
C PHE A 76 -0.90 9.36 -26.34
N LEU A 77 -0.87 10.38 -25.46
CA LEU A 77 -1.95 10.61 -24.50
C LEU A 77 -3.22 11.13 -25.19
N HIS A 78 -3.06 11.98 -26.21
CA HIS A 78 -4.19 12.42 -27.02
C HIS A 78 -4.84 11.26 -27.77
N LYS A 79 -4.04 10.31 -28.27
CA LYS A 79 -4.56 9.10 -28.93
C LYS A 79 -5.37 8.23 -27.97
N GLU A 80 -4.91 8.08 -26.74
CA GLU A 80 -5.65 7.38 -25.69
C GLU A 80 -6.94 8.11 -25.32
N ALA A 81 -6.89 9.43 -25.13
CA ALA A 81 -8.04 10.25 -24.78
C ALA A 81 -9.12 10.24 -25.87
N GLU A 82 -8.76 10.11 -27.15
CA GLU A 82 -9.71 9.96 -28.27
C GLU A 82 -10.51 8.66 -28.22
N HIS A 83 -9.87 7.60 -27.71
CA HIS A 83 -10.46 6.24 -27.69
C HIS A 83 -11.00 5.82 -26.33
N VAL A 84 -10.53 6.49 -25.26
CA VAL A 84 -10.88 6.17 -23.88
C VAL A 84 -11.48 7.41 -23.23
N GLU A 85 -12.78 7.57 -23.41
CA GLU A 85 -13.54 8.71 -22.90
C GLU A 85 -13.35 8.86 -21.37
N GLY A 86 -12.97 10.05 -20.93
CA GLY A 86 -12.88 10.42 -19.52
C GLY A 86 -11.50 10.28 -18.86
N PHE A 87 -10.46 9.81 -19.58
CA PHE A 87 -9.11 9.84 -19.04
C PHE A 87 -8.43 11.19 -19.29
N SER A 88 -8.31 12.00 -18.25
CA SER A 88 -7.62 13.31 -18.28
C SER A 88 -6.72 13.47 -17.05
N PRO A 89 -5.51 12.90 -17.07
CA PRO A 89 -4.58 13.05 -15.95
C PRO A 89 -4.08 14.51 -15.87
N GLU A 90 -3.78 14.96 -14.66
CA GLU A 90 -3.04 16.20 -14.43
C GLU A 90 -1.57 16.01 -14.85
N LEU A 91 -1.23 16.49 -16.03
CA LEU A 91 0.05 16.21 -16.68
C LEU A 91 1.15 17.20 -16.29
N ALA A 92 2.37 16.71 -16.18
CA ALA A 92 3.58 17.51 -16.20
C ALA A 92 4.19 17.46 -17.62
N VAL A 93 4.04 18.54 -18.35
CA VAL A 93 4.49 18.65 -19.76
C VAL A 93 5.85 19.33 -19.83
N VAL A 94 6.78 18.72 -20.56
CA VAL A 94 8.11 19.28 -20.82
C VAL A 94 8.16 19.81 -22.24
N THR A 95 8.35 21.11 -22.35
CA THR A 95 8.41 21.83 -23.63
C THR A 95 9.82 22.29 -24.00
N TYR A 96 10.79 22.18 -23.07
CA TYR A 96 12.15 22.65 -23.24
C TYR A 96 13.16 21.58 -22.80
N GLY A 97 14.11 21.28 -23.62
CA GLY A 97 15.15 20.28 -23.34
C GLY A 97 16.39 20.48 -24.21
N GLY A 98 17.56 20.07 -23.73
CA GLY A 98 18.80 20.20 -24.50
C GLY A 98 19.20 21.65 -24.85
N GLY A 99 18.72 22.63 -24.08
CA GLY A 99 19.02 24.05 -24.30
C GLY A 99 18.11 24.76 -25.33
N LYS A 100 17.03 24.12 -25.81
CA LYS A 100 16.08 24.67 -26.76
C LYS A 100 14.66 24.17 -26.55
N GLU A 101 13.69 24.82 -27.15
CA GLU A 101 12.33 24.30 -27.22
C GLU A 101 12.30 22.95 -27.98
N LEU A 102 11.47 22.04 -27.51
CA LEU A 102 11.22 20.78 -28.18
C LEU A 102 10.26 21.00 -29.34
N GLU A 103 10.51 20.33 -30.46
CA GLU A 103 9.60 20.34 -31.63
C GLU A 103 8.25 19.66 -31.27
N GLU A 104 8.29 18.63 -30.44
CA GLU A 104 7.13 17.95 -29.91
C GLU A 104 7.25 17.91 -28.37
N PRO A 105 6.25 18.39 -27.61
CA PRO A 105 6.25 18.27 -26.16
C PRO A 105 6.27 16.81 -25.71
N VAL A 106 6.92 16.55 -24.58
CA VAL A 106 6.88 15.25 -23.93
C VAL A 106 6.27 15.38 -22.54
N VAL A 107 5.66 14.31 -22.08
CA VAL A 107 4.99 14.26 -20.79
C VAL A 107 5.78 13.36 -19.86
N VAL A 108 5.94 13.80 -18.61
CA VAL A 108 6.41 12.91 -17.55
C VAL A 108 5.29 11.93 -17.26
N ARG A 109 5.54 10.63 -17.38
CA ARG A 109 4.50 9.59 -17.30
C ARG A 109 3.60 9.74 -16.08
N PRO A 110 2.28 9.88 -16.24
CA PRO A 110 1.31 9.80 -15.13
C PRO A 110 0.91 8.35 -14.82
N THR A 111 1.09 7.49 -15.80
CA THR A 111 0.89 6.04 -15.86
C THR A 111 1.51 5.55 -17.18
N SER A 112 1.70 4.26 -17.36
CA SER A 112 2.47 3.74 -18.50
C SER A 112 1.65 2.97 -19.54
N GLU A 113 0.30 2.94 -19.47
CA GLU A 113 -0.55 2.24 -20.45
C GLU A 113 -0.20 2.61 -21.88
N THR A 114 -0.07 3.90 -22.19
CA THR A 114 0.15 4.40 -23.55
C THR A 114 1.49 3.93 -24.12
N ILE A 115 2.57 4.11 -23.36
CA ILE A 115 3.90 3.68 -23.82
C ILE A 115 4.00 2.15 -23.91
N ILE A 116 3.45 1.42 -22.96
CA ILE A 116 3.49 -0.04 -22.93
C ILE A 116 2.69 -0.62 -24.09
N ASN A 117 1.47 -0.11 -24.33
CA ASN A 117 0.64 -0.56 -25.45
C ASN A 117 1.28 -0.29 -26.81
N SER A 118 1.99 0.82 -26.95
CA SER A 118 2.75 1.11 -28.19
C SER A 118 3.84 0.07 -28.46
N TYR A 119 4.37 -0.59 -27.42
CA TYR A 119 5.34 -1.68 -27.55
C TYR A 119 4.69 -3.06 -27.64
N PHE A 120 3.57 -3.29 -26.96
CA PHE A 120 2.78 -4.51 -27.16
C PHE A 120 2.39 -4.69 -28.62
N ALA A 121 1.95 -3.63 -29.30
CA ALA A 121 1.65 -3.65 -30.72
C ALA A 121 2.85 -4.05 -31.62
N LYS A 122 4.08 -3.88 -31.14
CA LYS A 122 5.30 -4.29 -31.87
C LYS A 122 5.75 -5.71 -31.51
N TRP A 123 5.58 -6.11 -30.23
CA TRP A 123 6.12 -7.36 -29.73
C TRP A 123 5.18 -8.53 -29.96
N ILE A 124 3.85 -8.30 -29.91
CA ILE A 124 2.83 -9.34 -30.07
C ILE A 124 2.46 -9.46 -31.54
N GLN A 125 2.77 -10.62 -32.15
CA GLN A 125 2.52 -10.91 -33.55
C GLN A 125 1.65 -12.16 -33.73
N SER A 126 1.78 -13.13 -32.81
CA SER A 126 1.08 -14.41 -32.90
C SER A 126 0.57 -14.86 -31.52
N TYR A 127 -0.34 -15.84 -31.51
CA TYR A 127 -0.84 -16.45 -30.26
C TYR A 127 0.28 -17.04 -29.39
N ARG A 128 1.46 -17.34 -29.97
CA ARG A 128 2.61 -17.88 -29.23
C ARG A 128 3.32 -16.85 -28.38
N ASP A 129 3.10 -15.58 -28.65
CA ASP A 129 3.65 -14.48 -27.89
C ASP A 129 2.80 -14.16 -26.63
N LEU A 130 1.65 -14.83 -26.49
CA LEU A 130 0.70 -14.62 -25.39
C LEU A 130 0.74 -15.76 -24.36
N PRO A 131 0.50 -15.49 -23.07
CA PRO A 131 0.27 -14.15 -22.52
C PRO A 131 1.56 -13.36 -22.36
N VAL A 132 1.52 -12.04 -22.53
CA VAL A 132 2.57 -11.12 -22.09
C VAL A 132 2.20 -10.59 -20.71
N LEU A 133 3.07 -10.80 -19.71
CA LEU A 133 2.82 -10.44 -18.32
C LEU A 133 3.98 -9.58 -17.82
N LEU A 134 3.78 -8.26 -17.74
CA LEU A 134 4.82 -7.33 -17.35
C LEU A 134 4.49 -6.59 -16.08
N ASN A 135 5.53 -6.32 -15.30
CA ASN A 135 5.53 -5.45 -14.14
C ASN A 135 6.62 -4.38 -14.29
N GLN A 136 6.36 -3.18 -13.81
CA GLN A 136 7.34 -2.10 -13.75
C GLN A 136 7.37 -1.48 -12.36
N TRP A 137 8.55 -1.36 -11.78
CA TRP A 137 8.83 -0.53 -10.61
C TRP A 137 9.33 0.82 -11.08
N SER A 138 8.59 1.87 -10.76
CA SER A 138 8.90 3.21 -11.28
C SER A 138 8.33 4.32 -10.41
N ASN A 139 8.66 5.56 -10.76
CA ASN A 139 7.95 6.74 -10.34
C ASN A 139 6.95 7.17 -11.40
N VAL A 140 5.93 7.90 -10.99
CA VAL A 140 4.99 8.61 -11.86
C VAL A 140 4.71 10.00 -11.30
N VAL A 141 4.25 10.90 -12.17
CA VAL A 141 3.92 12.29 -11.81
C VAL A 141 2.48 12.58 -12.17
N ARG A 142 1.70 12.95 -11.15
CA ARG A 142 0.33 13.45 -11.29
C ARG A 142 0.25 14.76 -10.50
N TRP A 143 0.01 15.87 -11.18
CA TRP A 143 0.10 17.21 -10.56
C TRP A 143 -1.00 17.40 -9.51
N GLU A 144 -0.62 17.29 -8.24
CA GLU A 144 -1.56 17.28 -7.14
C GLU A 144 -1.69 18.65 -6.46
N LEU A 145 -2.91 19.13 -6.30
CA LEU A 145 -3.20 20.42 -5.72
C LEU A 145 -3.19 20.42 -4.18
N ARG A 146 -3.52 19.28 -3.56
CA ARG A 146 -3.63 19.11 -2.10
C ARG A 146 -2.76 17.95 -1.62
N PRO A 147 -1.42 18.10 -1.70
CA PRO A 147 -0.51 17.00 -1.41
C PRO A 147 -0.55 16.62 0.07
N ARG A 148 -0.35 15.32 0.33
CA ARG A 148 -0.18 14.75 1.66
C ARG A 148 0.82 13.60 1.54
N LEU A 149 1.94 13.68 2.28
CA LEU A 149 3.04 12.72 2.21
C LEU A 149 2.54 11.28 2.26
N PHE A 150 3.04 10.43 1.39
CA PHE A 150 2.66 9.05 1.10
C PHE A 150 1.23 8.84 0.57
N LEU A 151 0.23 9.60 0.99
CA LEU A 151 -1.15 9.37 0.62
C LEU A 151 -1.52 9.93 -0.76
N ARG A 152 -1.05 11.16 -1.03
CA ARG A 152 -1.36 11.91 -2.24
C ARG A 152 -0.23 12.89 -2.50
N THR A 153 0.69 12.55 -3.39
CA THR A 153 1.85 13.37 -3.75
C THR A 153 1.92 13.54 -5.25
N THR A 154 2.53 14.64 -5.70
CA THR A 154 2.72 14.94 -7.12
C THR A 154 3.59 13.89 -7.79
N GLU A 155 4.65 13.46 -7.12
CA GLU A 155 5.49 12.34 -7.53
C GLU A 155 5.43 11.24 -6.46
N PHE A 156 5.33 9.99 -6.90
CA PHE A 156 5.35 8.83 -6.00
C PHE A 156 5.97 7.61 -6.68
N LEU A 157 6.50 6.72 -5.86
CA LEU A 157 6.96 5.41 -6.29
C LEU A 157 5.79 4.43 -6.27
N TRP A 158 5.76 3.57 -7.25
CA TRP A 158 4.74 2.54 -7.37
C TRP A 158 5.23 1.30 -8.13
N GLN A 159 4.40 0.33 -8.14
CA GLN A 159 4.40 -0.79 -9.04
C GLN A 159 3.18 -0.67 -9.94
N GLU A 160 3.38 -0.89 -11.23
CA GLU A 160 2.32 -1.02 -12.22
C GLU A 160 2.55 -2.27 -13.05
N GLY A 161 1.50 -3.03 -13.25
CA GLY A 161 1.55 -4.20 -14.11
C GLY A 161 0.62 -4.06 -15.30
N HIS A 162 1.03 -4.60 -16.43
CA HIS A 162 0.31 -4.56 -17.69
C HIS A 162 0.41 -5.91 -18.39
N THR A 163 -0.71 -6.45 -18.82
CA THR A 163 -0.73 -7.77 -19.44
C THR A 163 -1.54 -7.79 -20.73
N ALA A 164 -1.24 -8.76 -21.58
CA ALA A 164 -2.00 -9.07 -22.79
C ALA A 164 -2.25 -10.58 -22.87
N HIS A 165 -3.49 -10.95 -23.19
CA HIS A 165 -3.98 -12.32 -23.20
C HIS A 165 -4.74 -12.61 -24.50
N ALA A 166 -4.91 -13.89 -24.83
CA ALA A 166 -5.66 -14.32 -25.99
C ALA A 166 -7.17 -14.25 -25.76
N SER A 167 -7.64 -14.39 -24.53
CA SER A 167 -9.07 -14.40 -24.22
C SER A 167 -9.44 -13.49 -23.04
N GLU A 168 -10.73 -13.12 -22.99
CA GLU A 168 -11.31 -12.36 -21.88
C GLU A 168 -11.20 -13.12 -20.56
N ASP A 169 -11.50 -14.42 -20.60
CA ASP A 169 -11.49 -15.26 -19.40
C ASP A 169 -10.09 -15.36 -18.78
N GLU A 170 -9.05 -15.49 -19.62
CA GLU A 170 -7.65 -15.48 -19.14
C GLU A 170 -7.29 -14.13 -18.53
N ALA A 171 -7.64 -13.01 -19.17
CA ALA A 171 -7.38 -11.68 -18.68
C ALA A 171 -8.07 -11.43 -17.33
N ARG A 172 -9.37 -11.79 -17.24
CA ARG A 172 -10.15 -11.68 -15.99
C ARG A 172 -9.57 -12.55 -14.89
N ALA A 173 -9.27 -13.82 -15.16
CA ALA A 173 -8.67 -14.72 -14.17
C ALA A 173 -7.35 -14.16 -13.63
N TYR A 174 -6.52 -13.58 -14.50
CA TYR A 174 -5.26 -12.97 -14.11
C TYR A 174 -5.45 -11.71 -13.28
N ALA A 175 -6.37 -10.81 -13.67
CA ALA A 175 -6.70 -9.61 -12.90
C ALA A 175 -7.16 -9.96 -11.47
N LEU A 176 -8.00 -10.98 -11.32
CA LEU A 176 -8.48 -11.46 -10.03
C LEU A 176 -7.38 -12.16 -9.22
N ARG A 177 -6.49 -12.90 -9.88
CA ARG A 177 -5.32 -13.50 -9.24
C ARG A 177 -4.41 -12.44 -8.62
N ILE A 178 -4.11 -11.37 -9.34
CA ILE A 178 -3.32 -10.24 -8.81
C ILE A 178 -4.04 -9.60 -7.62
N LEU A 179 -5.33 -9.38 -7.71
CA LEU A 179 -6.12 -8.79 -6.62
C LEU A 179 -6.05 -9.62 -5.34
N THR A 180 -6.23 -10.94 -5.44
CA THR A 180 -6.39 -11.84 -4.28
C THR A 180 -5.06 -12.42 -3.80
N GLU A 181 -4.27 -13.01 -4.69
CA GLU A 181 -3.04 -13.75 -4.31
C GLU A 181 -1.83 -12.81 -4.12
N VAL A 182 -1.85 -11.60 -4.73
CA VAL A 182 -0.78 -10.64 -4.57
C VAL A 182 -1.20 -9.53 -3.61
N TYR A 183 -2.17 -8.71 -3.97
CA TYR A 183 -2.49 -7.49 -3.21
C TYR A 183 -3.13 -7.80 -1.87
N GLN A 184 -4.24 -8.53 -1.85
CA GLN A 184 -4.91 -8.89 -0.60
C GLN A 184 -3.97 -9.66 0.32
N ALA A 185 -3.22 -10.65 -0.21
CA ALA A 185 -2.28 -11.44 0.58
C ALA A 185 -1.19 -10.57 1.21
N VAL A 186 -0.57 -9.64 0.46
CA VAL A 186 0.42 -8.72 1.04
C VAL A 186 -0.20 -7.80 2.08
N MET A 187 -1.37 -7.23 1.81
CA MET A 187 -2.04 -6.30 2.73
C MET A 187 -2.42 -6.98 4.04
N VAL A 188 -2.93 -8.21 3.99
CA VAL A 188 -3.35 -8.95 5.18
C VAL A 188 -2.17 -9.59 5.89
N ASP A 189 -1.35 -10.37 5.18
CA ASP A 189 -0.32 -11.21 5.81
C ASP A 189 0.94 -10.45 6.20
N VAL A 190 1.29 -9.40 5.43
CA VAL A 190 2.53 -8.64 5.62
C VAL A 190 2.28 -7.31 6.32
N LEU A 191 1.35 -6.51 5.80
CA LEU A 191 1.01 -5.21 6.39
C LEU A 191 0.09 -5.34 7.60
N ALA A 192 -0.52 -6.51 7.84
CA ALA A 192 -1.53 -6.75 8.88
C ALA A 192 -2.75 -5.80 8.75
N VAL A 193 -3.08 -5.39 7.53
CA VAL A 193 -4.23 -4.52 7.23
C VAL A 193 -5.35 -5.35 6.60
N PRO A 194 -6.47 -5.58 7.29
CA PRO A 194 -7.61 -6.28 6.72
C PRO A 194 -8.29 -5.40 5.68
N VAL A 195 -8.31 -5.83 4.43
CA VAL A 195 -8.98 -5.12 3.33
C VAL A 195 -10.29 -5.79 2.93
N LEU A 196 -11.23 -4.99 2.44
CA LEU A 196 -12.35 -5.45 1.65
C LEU A 196 -11.93 -5.47 0.18
N ILE A 197 -12.25 -6.54 -0.52
CA ILE A 197 -12.06 -6.63 -1.96
C ILE A 197 -13.43 -6.61 -2.63
N GLY A 198 -13.53 -5.89 -3.73
CA GLY A 198 -14.80 -5.76 -4.44
C GLY A 198 -14.63 -5.06 -5.77
N ARG A 199 -15.73 -4.99 -6.50
CA ARG A 199 -15.84 -4.37 -7.81
C ARG A 199 -16.19 -2.89 -7.65
N LYS A 200 -15.52 -2.01 -8.39
CA LYS A 200 -15.89 -0.60 -8.47
C LYS A 200 -17.20 -0.43 -9.25
N THR A 201 -17.99 0.56 -8.86
CA THR A 201 -19.17 0.97 -9.63
C THR A 201 -18.77 1.51 -11.01
N PRO A 202 -19.68 1.58 -11.97
CA PRO A 202 -19.42 2.22 -13.26
C PRO A 202 -18.91 3.67 -13.13
N GLY A 203 -19.38 4.42 -12.11
CA GLY A 203 -18.96 5.81 -11.85
C GLY A 203 -17.54 5.94 -11.27
N GLU A 204 -17.06 4.92 -10.59
CA GLU A 204 -15.75 4.89 -9.93
C GLU A 204 -14.71 4.00 -10.67
N ARG A 205 -15.09 3.46 -11.82
CA ARG A 205 -14.25 2.60 -12.64
C ARG A 205 -13.11 3.39 -13.26
N PHE A 206 -11.95 2.73 -13.40
CA PHE A 206 -10.84 3.30 -14.16
C PHE A 206 -11.24 3.56 -15.61
N ALA A 207 -10.93 4.77 -16.11
CA ALA A 207 -11.28 5.17 -17.47
C ALA A 207 -10.64 4.22 -18.49
N GLY A 208 -11.46 3.65 -19.36
CA GLY A 208 -11.06 2.63 -20.34
C GLY A 208 -11.11 1.20 -19.86
N ALA A 209 -11.38 0.93 -18.59
CA ALA A 209 -11.59 -0.43 -18.10
C ALA A 209 -13.03 -0.90 -18.31
N THR A 210 -13.20 -2.19 -18.58
CA THR A 210 -14.49 -2.87 -18.58
C THR A 210 -14.92 -3.27 -17.17
N ALA A 211 -13.93 -3.54 -16.29
CA ALA A 211 -14.13 -3.71 -14.86
C ALA A 211 -12.93 -3.18 -14.07
N SER A 212 -13.20 -2.75 -12.85
CA SER A 212 -12.16 -2.34 -11.90
C SER A 212 -12.39 -2.98 -10.55
N TRP A 213 -11.33 -3.53 -10.00
CA TRP A 213 -11.30 -4.20 -8.70
C TRP A 213 -10.45 -3.40 -7.72
N THR A 214 -10.81 -3.41 -6.45
CA THR A 214 -10.13 -2.60 -5.43
C THR A 214 -9.90 -3.39 -4.15
N CYS A 215 -8.83 -3.02 -3.44
CA CYS A 215 -8.59 -3.37 -2.05
C CYS A 215 -8.83 -2.11 -1.21
N GLU A 216 -9.87 -2.12 -0.37
CA GLU A 216 -10.25 -0.99 0.48
C GLU A 216 -9.91 -1.27 1.94
N GLY A 217 -9.02 -0.48 2.52
CA GLY A 217 -8.69 -0.52 3.94
C GLY A 217 -9.47 0.53 4.74
N MET A 218 -9.74 0.24 6.02
CA MET A 218 -10.26 1.22 6.95
C MET A 218 -9.11 1.79 7.78
N MET A 219 -8.97 3.11 7.79
CA MET A 219 -7.92 3.81 8.51
C MET A 219 -8.36 4.11 9.95
N GLY A 220 -7.42 4.49 10.82
CA GLY A 220 -7.68 4.69 12.25
C GLY A 220 -8.66 5.81 12.61
N ASP A 221 -9.04 6.67 11.66
CA ASP A 221 -10.12 7.64 11.79
C ASP A 221 -11.45 7.17 11.16
N GLY A 222 -11.52 5.90 10.76
CA GLY A 222 -12.70 5.28 10.16
C GLY A 222 -12.88 5.53 8.66
N LYS A 223 -12.02 6.32 8.02
CA LYS A 223 -12.11 6.57 6.58
C LYS A 223 -11.54 5.42 5.75
N ALA A 224 -12.07 5.32 4.53
CA ALA A 224 -11.58 4.39 3.53
C ALA A 224 -10.29 4.85 2.88
N LEU A 225 -9.41 3.91 2.57
CA LEU A 225 -8.25 4.11 1.71
C LEU A 225 -8.16 3.01 0.66
N GLN A 226 -8.17 3.40 -0.62
CA GLN A 226 -7.85 2.50 -1.72
C GLN A 226 -6.37 2.15 -1.69
N MET A 227 -6.06 0.89 -1.46
CA MET A 227 -4.69 0.41 -1.24
C MET A 227 -4.06 -0.21 -2.49
N GLY A 228 -4.87 -0.74 -3.39
CA GLY A 228 -4.43 -1.31 -4.66
C GLY A 228 -5.62 -1.56 -5.56
N THR A 229 -5.38 -1.59 -6.87
CA THR A 229 -6.41 -1.80 -7.88
C THR A 229 -5.94 -2.76 -8.96
N SER A 230 -6.88 -3.52 -9.51
CA SER A 230 -6.68 -4.36 -10.67
C SER A 230 -7.81 -4.11 -11.66
N HIS A 231 -7.48 -3.93 -12.94
CA HIS A 231 -8.40 -3.50 -13.97
C HIS A 231 -8.44 -4.51 -15.11
N GLU A 232 -9.64 -4.87 -15.54
CA GLU A 232 -9.88 -5.50 -16.82
C GLU A 232 -10.05 -4.37 -17.86
N LEU A 233 -9.14 -4.27 -18.82
CA LEU A 233 -9.17 -3.24 -19.84
C LEU A 233 -9.96 -3.67 -21.09
N GLY A 234 -10.40 -4.93 -21.12
CA GLY A 234 -11.03 -5.51 -22.31
C GLY A 234 -10.09 -5.42 -23.51
N GLN A 235 -10.61 -4.93 -24.63
CA GLN A 235 -9.83 -4.66 -25.84
C GLN A 235 -9.69 -3.15 -26.16
N ASN A 236 -10.05 -2.26 -25.23
CA ASN A 236 -10.12 -0.84 -25.50
C ASN A 236 -8.76 -0.27 -25.90
N PHE A 237 -7.72 -0.51 -25.09
CA PHE A 237 -6.36 -0.08 -25.40
C PHE A 237 -5.77 -0.84 -26.59
N ALA A 238 -6.08 -2.12 -26.74
CA ALA A 238 -5.64 -2.91 -27.89
C ALA A 238 -6.15 -2.32 -29.21
N ARG A 239 -7.40 -1.89 -29.25
CA ARG A 239 -7.98 -1.22 -30.42
C ARG A 239 -7.37 0.16 -30.66
N ALA A 240 -7.16 0.95 -29.60
CA ALA A 240 -6.57 2.28 -29.70
C ALA A 240 -5.13 2.26 -30.26
N PHE A 241 -4.35 1.25 -29.90
CA PHE A 241 -2.94 1.12 -30.30
C PHE A 241 -2.70 0.10 -31.43
N GLY A 242 -3.75 -0.61 -31.88
CA GLY A 242 -3.65 -1.59 -32.95
C GLY A 242 -2.95 -2.88 -32.53
N THR A 243 -3.05 -3.29 -31.26
CA THR A 243 -2.39 -4.49 -30.74
C THR A 243 -3.20 -5.73 -31.12
N THR A 244 -2.79 -6.37 -32.23
CA THR A 244 -3.40 -7.59 -32.76
C THR A 244 -2.39 -8.73 -32.83
N TYR A 245 -2.90 -9.94 -32.88
CA TYR A 245 -2.11 -11.16 -33.05
C TYR A 245 -2.76 -12.11 -34.05
N SER A 246 -1.95 -12.93 -34.71
CA SER A 246 -2.46 -14.03 -35.54
C SER A 246 -2.86 -15.19 -34.64
N ALA A 247 -4.16 -15.50 -34.57
CA ALA A 247 -4.69 -16.66 -33.87
C ALA A 247 -4.28 -17.98 -34.55
N GLU A 248 -4.45 -19.12 -33.88
CA GLU A 248 -4.18 -20.46 -34.47
C GLU A 248 -4.97 -20.72 -35.74
N THR A 249 -6.15 -20.10 -35.86
CA THR A 249 -6.99 -20.16 -37.05
C THR A 249 -6.48 -19.35 -38.23
N GLY A 250 -5.46 -18.50 -38.02
CA GLY A 250 -4.95 -17.53 -38.99
C GLY A 250 -5.71 -16.21 -39.01
N ALA A 251 -6.75 -16.04 -38.19
CA ALA A 251 -7.48 -14.78 -38.05
C ALA A 251 -6.64 -13.75 -37.26
N GLN A 252 -6.80 -12.46 -37.60
CA GLN A 252 -6.24 -11.36 -36.81
C GLN A 252 -7.23 -10.98 -35.71
N GLU A 253 -6.80 -11.05 -34.46
CA GLU A 253 -7.60 -10.77 -33.29
C GLU A 253 -6.93 -9.73 -32.40
N PHE A 254 -7.72 -8.90 -31.72
CA PHE A 254 -7.20 -7.98 -30.69
C PHE A 254 -6.96 -8.74 -29.39
N VAL A 255 -5.85 -8.38 -28.69
CA VAL A 255 -5.57 -8.94 -27.37
C VAL A 255 -6.54 -8.41 -26.31
N TRP A 256 -6.74 -9.19 -25.24
CA TRP A 256 -7.43 -8.79 -24.02
C TRP A 256 -6.41 -8.36 -22.99
N GLN A 257 -6.68 -7.29 -22.26
CA GLN A 257 -5.65 -6.64 -21.45
C GLN A 257 -6.08 -6.38 -20.01
N THR A 258 -5.09 -6.35 -19.13
CA THR A 258 -5.26 -5.92 -17.73
C THR A 258 -4.20 -4.89 -17.36
N SER A 259 -4.53 -4.04 -16.37
CA SER A 259 -3.53 -3.25 -15.66
C SER A 259 -3.81 -3.28 -14.15
N TRP A 260 -2.77 -3.11 -13.35
CA TRP A 260 -2.88 -3.21 -11.90
C TRP A 260 -1.74 -2.44 -11.22
N GLY A 261 -2.02 -1.85 -10.04
CA GLY A 261 -1.05 -0.98 -9.39
C GLY A 261 -1.20 -0.85 -7.88
N ALA A 262 -0.06 -0.67 -7.21
CA ALA A 262 0.07 -0.31 -5.81
C ALA A 262 1.26 0.63 -5.60
N SER A 263 1.15 1.58 -4.67
CA SER A 263 2.12 2.67 -4.51
C SER A 263 2.62 2.81 -3.08
N THR A 264 3.53 3.75 -2.87
CA THR A 264 3.96 4.20 -1.53
C THR A 264 2.81 4.66 -0.63
N ARG A 265 1.57 4.78 -1.14
CA ARG A 265 0.35 4.96 -0.34
C ARG A 265 0.18 3.86 0.71
N LEU A 266 0.71 2.66 0.49
CA LEU A 266 0.72 1.57 1.46
C LEU A 266 1.46 1.94 2.76
N ILE A 267 2.48 2.80 2.70
CA ILE A 267 3.14 3.33 3.91
C ILE A 267 2.17 4.23 4.69
N GLY A 268 1.41 5.07 3.99
CA GLY A 268 0.35 5.87 4.61
C GLY A 268 -0.71 5.02 5.30
N ALA A 269 -1.15 3.94 4.62
CA ALA A 269 -2.07 2.97 5.20
C ALA A 269 -1.51 2.35 6.48
N LEU A 270 -0.25 1.92 6.45
CA LEU A 270 0.45 1.32 7.60
C LEU A 270 0.47 2.27 8.81
N ILE A 271 0.83 3.55 8.59
CA ILE A 271 0.84 4.58 9.64
C ILE A 271 -0.56 4.72 10.23
N MET A 272 -1.57 4.91 9.39
CA MET A 272 -2.93 5.20 9.82
C MET A 272 -3.64 4.01 10.46
N THR A 273 -3.32 2.78 10.07
CA THR A 273 -3.93 1.58 10.64
C THR A 273 -3.32 1.22 11.99
N HIS A 274 -2.00 1.26 12.10
CA HIS A 274 -1.30 0.70 13.26
C HIS A 274 -0.67 1.73 14.19
N GLY A 275 -0.37 2.96 13.72
CA GLY A 275 0.24 3.98 14.55
C GLY A 275 -0.61 4.36 15.76
N ASP A 276 0.07 4.84 16.81
CA ASP A 276 -0.56 5.35 18.04
C ASP A 276 0.07 6.70 18.47
N ASP A 277 -0.29 7.18 19.64
CA ASP A 277 0.21 8.47 20.16
C ASP A 277 1.70 8.42 20.58
N ASN A 278 2.34 7.24 20.53
CA ASN A 278 3.76 7.05 20.75
C ASN A 278 4.56 6.84 19.45
N GLY A 279 3.91 6.77 18.28
CA GLY A 279 4.57 6.63 16.98
C GLY A 279 4.07 5.44 16.16
N LEU A 280 4.97 4.88 15.35
CA LEU A 280 4.67 3.72 14.54
C LEU A 280 4.50 2.45 15.39
N ARG A 281 3.73 1.50 14.85
CA ARG A 281 3.71 0.08 15.21
C ARG A 281 3.89 -0.74 13.93
N LEU A 282 5.12 -1.15 13.65
CA LEU A 282 5.40 -1.88 12.42
C LEU A 282 5.09 -3.36 12.59
N PRO A 283 4.34 -3.96 11.65
CA PRO A 283 4.23 -5.41 11.57
C PRO A 283 5.62 -6.05 11.47
N PRO A 284 5.95 -7.05 12.27
CA PRO A 284 7.27 -7.68 12.27
C PRO A 284 7.75 -8.17 10.91
N ARG A 285 6.86 -8.66 10.04
CA ARG A 285 7.24 -9.10 8.69
C ARG A 285 7.81 -7.94 7.86
N LEU A 286 7.29 -6.73 8.06
CA LEU A 286 7.65 -5.55 7.30
C LEU A 286 8.76 -4.71 7.94
N ALA A 287 8.91 -4.73 9.27
CA ALA A 287 9.85 -3.88 9.99
C ALA A 287 11.29 -4.02 9.48
N PRO A 288 11.99 -2.95 9.07
CA PRO A 288 13.41 -3.01 8.67
C PRO A 288 14.30 -3.50 9.81
N THR A 289 14.01 -3.07 11.04
CA THR A 289 14.56 -3.57 12.30
C THR A 289 13.42 -4.23 13.06
N GLN A 290 13.46 -5.55 13.22
CA GLN A 290 12.46 -6.31 14.00
C GLN A 290 12.72 -6.20 15.49
N VAL A 291 14.00 -6.14 15.84
CA VAL A 291 14.45 -6.13 17.23
C VAL A 291 15.54 -5.08 17.41
N VAL A 292 15.41 -4.25 18.43
CA VAL A 292 16.51 -3.45 18.92
C VAL A 292 16.99 -3.99 20.26
N VAL A 293 18.29 -4.28 20.35
CA VAL A 293 18.94 -4.60 21.63
C VAL A 293 19.45 -3.29 22.22
N LEU A 294 18.84 -2.84 23.32
CA LEU A 294 19.21 -1.61 24.02
C LEU A 294 20.16 -1.94 25.17
N LEU A 295 21.41 -1.54 25.01
CA LEU A 295 22.42 -1.60 26.07
C LEU A 295 22.12 -0.56 27.16
N ILE A 296 21.92 -0.98 28.41
CA ILE A 296 21.90 -0.09 29.57
C ILE A 296 23.32 -0.03 30.14
N PRO A 297 23.91 1.16 30.33
CA PRO A 297 25.30 1.29 30.75
C PRO A 297 25.64 0.48 32.01
N GLY A 298 26.78 -0.19 32.00
CA GLY A 298 27.28 -1.03 33.08
C GLY A 298 28.72 -1.45 32.83
N GLU A 299 29.17 -2.49 33.53
CA GLU A 299 30.49 -3.08 33.37
C GLU A 299 30.62 -3.81 32.00
N GLN A 300 31.84 -4.24 31.65
CA GLN A 300 32.19 -4.83 30.35
C GLN A 300 31.37 -6.07 30.03
N ASP A 301 30.88 -6.81 31.03
CA ASP A 301 30.05 -8.01 30.83
C ASP A 301 28.66 -7.69 30.25
N VAL A 302 28.11 -6.52 30.53
CA VAL A 302 26.83 -6.09 29.97
C VAL A 302 26.94 -5.85 28.45
N SER A 303 28.01 -5.18 28.02
CA SER A 303 28.28 -4.95 26.60
C SER A 303 28.49 -6.27 25.85
N ARG A 304 29.18 -7.23 26.47
CA ARG A 304 29.40 -8.56 25.88
C ARG A 304 28.09 -9.33 25.76
N ALA A 305 27.25 -9.32 26.78
CA ALA A 305 25.94 -9.99 26.76
C ALA A 305 25.03 -9.39 25.69
N ALA A 306 24.94 -8.06 25.59
CA ALA A 306 24.14 -7.39 24.57
C ALA A 306 24.62 -7.70 23.16
N ALA A 307 25.94 -7.68 22.92
CA ALA A 307 26.54 -8.03 21.63
C ALA A 307 26.31 -9.50 21.26
N SER A 308 26.40 -10.42 22.23
CA SER A 308 26.10 -11.85 22.02
C SER A 308 24.64 -12.04 21.59
N VAL A 309 23.68 -11.49 22.36
CA VAL A 309 22.25 -11.58 22.02
C VAL A 309 21.95 -11.02 20.63
N ALA A 310 22.53 -9.86 20.29
CA ALA A 310 22.33 -9.28 18.94
C ALA A 310 22.91 -10.19 17.84
N THR A 311 24.10 -10.78 18.08
CA THR A 311 24.72 -11.71 17.12
C THR A 311 23.91 -12.98 16.95
N ASP A 312 23.42 -13.56 18.04
CA ASP A 312 22.64 -14.79 18.04
C ASP A 312 21.30 -14.60 17.33
N LEU A 313 20.59 -13.49 17.61
CA LEU A 313 19.37 -13.10 16.90
C LEU A 313 19.62 -12.90 15.39
N LYS A 314 20.72 -12.23 15.02
CA LYS A 314 21.08 -12.05 13.62
C LYS A 314 21.35 -13.39 12.92
N SER A 315 22.04 -14.31 13.61
CA SER A 315 22.33 -15.65 13.09
C SER A 315 21.06 -16.49 12.93
N ALA A 316 20.03 -16.22 13.72
CA ALA A 316 18.69 -16.82 13.60
C ALA A 316 17.81 -16.14 12.51
N GLY A 317 18.36 -15.21 11.72
CA GLY A 317 17.64 -14.54 10.63
C GLY A 317 16.78 -13.33 11.07
N VAL A 318 16.88 -12.92 12.32
CA VAL A 318 16.16 -11.73 12.81
C VAL A 318 16.89 -10.45 12.37
N ARG A 319 16.15 -9.48 11.87
CA ARG A 319 16.67 -8.13 11.54
C ARG A 319 16.85 -7.34 12.84
N VAL A 320 18.06 -7.35 13.37
CA VAL A 320 18.39 -6.81 14.68
C VAL A 320 19.37 -5.63 14.57
N THR A 321 19.18 -4.63 15.42
CA THR A 321 20.10 -3.51 15.64
C THR A 321 20.54 -3.51 17.09
N LEU A 322 21.86 -3.43 17.34
CA LEU A 322 22.40 -3.16 18.68
C LEU A 322 22.53 -1.63 18.84
N ASP A 323 21.85 -1.09 19.86
CA ASP A 323 22.01 0.30 20.25
C ASP A 323 22.85 0.41 21.50
N ASP A 324 24.12 0.70 21.30
CA ASP A 324 25.17 0.84 22.33
C ASP A 324 25.58 2.32 22.55
N ARG A 325 24.79 3.28 22.10
CA ARG A 325 25.02 4.73 22.27
C ARG A 325 24.87 5.14 23.75
N VAL A 326 25.84 4.82 24.56
CA VAL A 326 25.81 5.08 26.01
C VAL A 326 25.91 6.58 26.39
N ASP A 327 26.32 7.43 25.46
CA ASP A 327 26.31 8.89 25.56
C ASP A 327 24.90 9.50 25.45
N VAL A 328 23.96 8.76 24.90
CA VAL A 328 22.53 9.12 24.83
C VAL A 328 21.76 8.40 25.93
N SER A 329 20.95 9.12 26.71
CA SER A 329 20.19 8.51 27.80
C SER A 329 19.29 7.39 27.31
N PHE A 330 19.18 6.33 28.12
CA PHE A 330 18.32 5.17 27.79
C PHE A 330 16.89 5.56 27.42
N GLY A 331 16.26 6.45 28.20
CA GLY A 331 14.88 6.91 27.92
C GLY A 331 14.71 7.60 26.56
N ARG A 332 15.71 8.37 26.11
CA ARG A 332 15.69 9.00 24.79
C ARG A 332 15.83 7.96 23.69
N ARG A 333 16.75 7.03 23.79
CA ARG A 333 16.92 5.93 22.82
C ARG A 333 15.66 5.04 22.74
N ALA A 334 15.08 4.72 23.90
CA ALA A 334 13.84 3.94 23.95
C ALA A 334 12.70 4.64 23.18
N VAL A 335 12.52 5.95 23.37
CA VAL A 335 11.50 6.74 22.64
C VAL A 335 11.83 6.84 21.15
N GLU A 336 13.08 7.00 20.75
CA GLU A 336 13.49 7.01 19.34
C GLU A 336 13.09 5.72 18.62
N TRP A 337 13.33 4.56 19.22
CA TRP A 337 12.94 3.26 18.65
C TRP A 337 11.44 3.00 18.72
N GLU A 338 10.77 3.52 19.74
CA GLU A 338 9.31 3.46 19.86
C GLU A 338 8.63 4.29 18.77
N LEU A 339 9.09 5.51 18.50
CA LEU A 339 8.62 6.36 17.39
C LEU A 339 8.80 5.66 16.04
N LYS A 340 9.92 4.99 15.82
CA LYS A 340 10.22 4.23 14.60
C LYS A 340 9.43 2.93 14.49
N GLY A 341 8.72 2.52 15.53
CA GLY A 341 7.82 1.38 15.52
C GLY A 341 8.50 0.03 15.52
N VAL A 342 9.72 -0.09 16.07
CA VAL A 342 10.42 -1.37 16.17
C VAL A 342 9.61 -2.34 17.01
N PRO A 343 9.24 -3.53 16.48
CA PRO A 343 8.29 -4.44 17.11
C PRO A 343 8.69 -4.92 18.50
N VAL A 344 9.97 -5.23 18.70
CA VAL A 344 10.48 -5.75 19.97
C VAL A 344 11.75 -5.00 20.38
N ARG A 345 11.78 -4.59 21.64
CA ARG A 345 12.96 -4.05 22.28
C ARG A 345 13.47 -5.05 23.33
N VAL A 346 14.74 -5.39 23.26
CA VAL A 346 15.46 -6.23 24.23
C VAL A 346 16.34 -5.31 25.06
N GLU A 347 16.02 -5.12 26.33
CA GLU A 347 16.76 -4.31 27.27
C GLU A 347 17.73 -5.20 28.04
N ILE A 348 19.03 -4.82 28.07
CA ILE A 348 20.06 -5.57 28.80
C ILE A 348 20.89 -4.58 29.63
N GLY A 349 20.86 -4.77 30.95
CA GLY A 349 21.59 -3.97 31.92
C GLY A 349 22.29 -4.83 32.99
N PRO A 350 23.00 -4.18 33.95
CA PRO A 350 23.75 -4.88 34.98
C PRO A 350 22.91 -5.88 35.80
N ARG A 351 21.66 -5.51 36.11
CA ARG A 351 20.75 -6.40 36.89
C ARG A 351 20.31 -7.60 36.07
N ASP A 352 20.08 -7.39 34.76
CA ASP A 352 19.67 -8.47 33.87
C ASP A 352 20.77 -9.49 33.70
N VAL A 353 22.02 -9.06 33.51
CA VAL A 353 23.18 -9.92 33.38
C VAL A 353 23.42 -10.71 34.65
N LEU A 354 23.35 -10.09 35.84
CA LEU A 354 23.47 -10.75 37.13
C LEU A 354 22.40 -11.84 37.35
N ALA A 355 21.20 -11.60 36.85
CA ALA A 355 20.09 -12.54 36.93
C ALA A 355 20.07 -13.56 35.78
N GLY A 356 21.00 -13.50 34.83
CA GLY A 356 21.03 -14.38 33.64
C GLY A 356 19.83 -14.18 32.70
N GLN A 357 19.28 -12.99 32.63
CA GLN A 357 18.06 -12.68 31.87
C GLN A 357 18.20 -11.44 31.01
N ALA A 358 17.22 -11.19 30.12
CA ALA A 358 16.99 -9.95 29.39
C ALA A 358 15.53 -9.53 29.57
N THR A 359 15.25 -8.22 29.40
CA THR A 359 13.87 -7.72 29.44
C THR A 359 13.36 -7.49 28.02
N LEU A 360 12.32 -8.22 27.60
CA LEU A 360 11.60 -8.03 26.34
C LEU A 360 10.48 -7.00 26.52
N VAL A 361 10.36 -6.07 25.58
CA VAL A 361 9.29 -5.07 25.53
C VAL A 361 8.64 -5.13 24.16
N ARG A 362 7.35 -5.41 24.10
CA ARG A 362 6.56 -5.36 22.87
C ARG A 362 6.11 -3.94 22.56
N ARG A 363 6.16 -3.57 21.31
CA ARG A 363 5.73 -2.23 20.86
C ARG A 363 4.22 -2.10 20.77
N ASP A 364 3.52 -3.13 20.34
CA ASP A 364 2.09 -3.12 20.05
C ASP A 364 1.19 -3.00 21.30
N ASP A 365 1.58 -3.63 22.40
CA ASP A 365 0.82 -3.65 23.67
C ASP A 365 1.59 -3.08 24.89
N SER A 366 2.85 -2.68 24.69
CA SER A 366 3.75 -2.16 25.71
C SER A 366 4.05 -3.14 26.87
N THR A 367 3.77 -4.44 26.70
CA THR A 367 4.07 -5.44 27.71
C THR A 367 5.57 -5.60 27.90
N LYS A 368 5.97 -5.79 29.18
CA LYS A 368 7.35 -6.08 29.58
C LYS A 368 7.42 -7.41 30.30
N ARG A 369 8.38 -8.24 29.90
CA ARG A 369 8.67 -9.50 30.61
C ARG A 369 10.15 -9.82 30.61
N ALA A 370 10.63 -10.39 31.72
CA ALA A 370 11.97 -10.94 31.82
C ALA A 370 12.00 -12.34 31.20
N VAL A 371 13.07 -12.62 30.44
CA VAL A 371 13.30 -13.93 29.82
C VAL A 371 14.74 -14.37 30.07
N PRO A 372 15.02 -15.68 30.25
CA PRO A 372 16.39 -16.16 30.38
C PRO A 372 17.23 -15.79 29.13
N LEU A 373 18.47 -15.39 29.30
CA LEU A 373 19.38 -15.11 28.17
C LEU A 373 19.50 -16.30 27.22
N VAL A 374 19.53 -17.49 27.72
CA VAL A 374 19.67 -18.74 26.94
C VAL A 374 18.44 -19.03 26.02
N SER A 375 17.28 -18.51 26.34
CA SER A 375 16.04 -18.69 25.55
C SER A 375 15.61 -17.43 24.79
N THR A 376 16.43 -16.38 24.78
CA THR A 376 16.06 -15.08 24.18
C THR A 376 15.67 -15.20 22.71
N ILE A 377 16.31 -16.06 21.92
CA ILE A 377 16.00 -16.26 20.49
C ILE A 377 14.58 -16.80 20.32
N ASP A 378 14.24 -17.87 21.03
CA ASP A 378 12.92 -18.53 20.93
C ASP A 378 11.83 -17.58 21.42
N GLU A 379 12.08 -16.88 22.52
CA GLU A 379 11.15 -15.92 23.11
C GLU A 379 10.90 -14.70 22.21
N VAL A 380 11.95 -14.18 21.56
CA VAL A 380 11.84 -13.10 20.58
C VAL A 380 11.07 -13.56 19.34
N THR A 381 11.38 -14.74 18.82
CA THR A 381 10.70 -15.30 17.64
C THR A 381 9.20 -15.47 17.90
N ALA A 382 8.83 -16.06 19.04
CA ALA A 382 7.44 -16.19 19.44
C ALA A 382 6.75 -14.83 19.64
N THR A 383 7.48 -13.86 20.23
CA THR A 383 6.98 -12.50 20.45
C THR A 383 6.71 -11.76 19.13
N LEU A 384 7.59 -11.89 18.14
CA LEU A 384 7.40 -11.31 16.81
C LEU A 384 6.17 -11.90 16.11
N ALA A 385 6.00 -13.23 16.17
CA ALA A 385 4.82 -13.88 15.59
C ALA A 385 3.52 -13.40 16.27
N ALA A 386 3.50 -13.34 17.60
CA ALA A 386 2.35 -12.85 18.35
C ALA A 386 2.05 -11.36 18.08
N ALA A 387 3.05 -10.52 17.89
CA ALA A 387 2.86 -9.11 17.55
C ALA A 387 2.27 -8.93 16.14
N GLN A 388 2.72 -9.75 15.16
CA GLN A 388 2.15 -9.73 13.80
C GLN A 388 0.64 -10.03 13.83
N GLU A 389 0.27 -11.10 14.53
CA GLU A 389 -1.13 -11.54 14.66
C GLU A 389 -1.97 -10.52 15.42
N ALA A 390 -1.45 -9.97 16.52
CA ALA A 390 -2.17 -9.00 17.34
C ALA A 390 -2.52 -7.72 16.56
N LEU A 391 -1.60 -7.24 15.70
CA LEU A 391 -1.88 -6.07 14.84
C LEU A 391 -2.99 -6.37 13.83
N LEU A 392 -3.00 -7.54 13.21
CA LEU A 392 -4.05 -7.95 12.26
C LEU A 392 -5.41 -8.09 12.96
N VAL A 393 -5.43 -8.79 14.10
CA VAL A 393 -6.66 -8.99 14.89
C VAL A 393 -7.22 -7.66 15.35
N GLY A 394 -6.39 -6.76 15.89
CA GLY A 394 -6.81 -5.43 16.33
C GLY A 394 -7.38 -4.59 15.20
N ALA A 395 -6.73 -4.59 14.03
CA ALA A 395 -7.22 -3.85 12.85
C ALA A 395 -8.53 -4.45 12.32
N ARG A 396 -8.70 -5.78 12.36
CA ARG A 396 -9.94 -6.46 11.96
C ARG A 396 -11.10 -6.10 12.91
N GLN A 397 -10.89 -6.19 14.21
CA GLN A 397 -11.88 -5.79 15.21
C GLN A 397 -12.26 -4.31 15.08
N PHE A 398 -11.29 -3.43 14.81
CA PHE A 398 -11.55 -2.01 14.58
C PHE A 398 -12.47 -1.77 13.39
N ARG A 399 -12.22 -2.45 12.26
CA ARG A 399 -13.05 -2.37 11.06
C ARG A 399 -14.45 -2.94 11.31
N GLU A 400 -14.55 -4.12 11.90
CA GLU A 400 -15.83 -4.79 12.18
C GLU A 400 -16.71 -3.95 13.09
N ALA A 401 -16.15 -3.35 14.14
CA ALA A 401 -16.89 -2.46 15.06
C ALA A 401 -17.39 -1.16 14.40
N ARG A 402 -16.89 -0.82 13.20
CA ARG A 402 -17.25 0.39 12.43
C ARG A 402 -17.86 0.09 11.08
N THR A 403 -18.25 -1.15 10.84
CA THR A 403 -19.00 -1.54 9.65
C THR A 403 -20.43 -1.85 10.10
N VAL A 404 -21.40 -1.14 9.54
CA VAL A 404 -22.81 -1.25 9.91
C VAL A 404 -23.68 -1.48 8.68
N ASP A 405 -24.64 -2.38 8.81
CA ASP A 405 -25.71 -2.54 7.83
C ASP A 405 -26.74 -1.44 8.01
N VAL A 406 -27.12 -0.79 6.91
CA VAL A 406 -28.11 0.31 6.89
C VAL A 406 -29.13 0.06 5.80
N LEU A 407 -30.26 0.75 5.87
CA LEU A 407 -31.37 0.56 4.94
C LEU A 407 -31.60 1.74 4.00
N THR A 408 -31.13 2.92 4.37
CA THR A 408 -31.37 4.17 3.64
C THR A 408 -30.08 4.89 3.27
N LEU A 409 -30.15 5.75 2.24
CA LEU A 409 -29.02 6.59 1.83
C LEU A 409 -28.62 7.61 2.92
N ASP A 410 -29.58 8.10 3.70
CA ASP A 410 -29.31 9.07 4.78
C ASP A 410 -28.53 8.40 5.92
N GLU A 411 -28.93 7.18 6.33
CA GLU A 411 -28.15 6.37 7.28
C GLU A 411 -26.75 6.04 6.72
N ALA A 412 -26.63 5.74 5.42
CA ALA A 412 -25.36 5.48 4.79
C ALA A 412 -24.46 6.72 4.75
N ALA A 413 -25.04 7.90 4.50
CA ALA A 413 -24.33 9.17 4.53
C ALA A 413 -23.81 9.52 5.93
N GLU A 414 -24.57 9.22 6.99
CA GLU A 414 -24.18 9.43 8.38
C GLU A 414 -23.09 8.42 8.82
N ALA A 415 -23.37 7.14 8.70
CA ALA A 415 -22.47 6.07 9.14
C ALA A 415 -21.12 6.08 8.34
N GLY A 416 -21.18 6.40 7.06
CA GLY A 416 -20.02 6.49 6.19
C GLY A 416 -19.03 7.61 6.52
N GLN A 417 -19.35 8.54 7.42
CA GLN A 417 -18.41 9.61 7.83
C GLN A 417 -17.22 9.06 8.63
N SER A 418 -17.42 8.00 9.41
CA SER A 418 -16.40 7.46 10.33
C SER A 418 -16.33 5.93 10.38
N GLY A 419 -16.82 5.27 9.33
CA GLY A 419 -16.88 3.82 9.19
C GLY A 419 -17.32 3.40 7.80
N PHE A 420 -17.72 2.14 7.68
CA PHE A 420 -18.36 1.62 6.48
C PHE A 420 -19.85 1.41 6.73
N ALA A 421 -20.68 1.94 5.83
CA ALA A 421 -22.08 1.62 5.73
C ALA A 421 -22.29 0.60 4.62
N VAL A 422 -23.04 -0.45 4.88
CA VAL A 422 -23.32 -1.53 3.93
C VAL A 422 -24.82 -1.57 3.67
N LEU A 423 -25.21 -1.51 2.40
CA LEU A 423 -26.61 -1.57 2.01
C LEU A 423 -26.76 -2.22 0.62
N PRO A 424 -27.98 -2.70 0.26
CA PRO A 424 -28.20 -3.27 -1.07
C PRO A 424 -27.87 -2.28 -2.19
N TRP A 425 -27.08 -2.70 -3.17
CA TRP A 425 -26.77 -1.88 -4.35
C TRP A 425 -28.01 -1.39 -5.08
N SER A 426 -29.06 -2.22 -5.10
CA SER A 426 -30.35 -1.84 -5.69
C SER A 426 -31.03 -0.63 -5.01
N ALA A 427 -30.68 -0.32 -3.77
CA ALA A 427 -31.16 0.86 -3.07
C ALA A 427 -30.30 2.10 -3.31
N VAL A 428 -29.07 1.93 -3.82
CA VAL A 428 -28.13 3.02 -4.11
C VAL A 428 -28.21 3.40 -5.58
N GLY A 429 -27.81 2.50 -6.48
CA GLY A 429 -27.68 2.79 -7.91
C GLY A 429 -26.84 4.05 -8.19
N SER A 430 -26.78 4.44 -9.45
CA SER A 430 -25.98 5.64 -9.85
C SER A 430 -26.54 6.95 -9.28
N GLU A 431 -27.85 7.04 -9.04
CA GLU A 431 -28.47 8.24 -8.44
C GLU A 431 -28.11 8.36 -6.97
N GLY A 432 -28.21 7.26 -6.20
CA GLY A 432 -27.82 7.24 -4.80
C GLY A 432 -26.33 7.48 -4.61
N GLU A 433 -25.49 6.98 -5.50
CA GLU A 433 -24.04 7.25 -5.48
C GLU A 433 -23.74 8.75 -5.60
N ARG A 434 -24.41 9.46 -6.53
CA ARG A 434 -24.28 10.92 -6.66
C ARG A 434 -24.76 11.66 -5.41
N ARG A 435 -25.88 11.23 -4.81
CA ARG A 435 -26.41 11.82 -3.59
C ARG A 435 -25.48 11.61 -2.38
N LEU A 436 -24.89 10.43 -2.24
CA LEU A 436 -23.90 10.15 -1.18
C LEU A 436 -22.65 11.03 -1.32
N ALA A 437 -22.20 11.29 -2.56
CA ALA A 437 -21.04 12.13 -2.85
C ALA A 437 -21.24 13.59 -2.35
N GLU A 438 -22.47 14.12 -2.31
CA GLU A 438 -22.77 15.44 -1.73
C GLU A 438 -22.39 15.52 -0.24
N SER A 439 -22.42 14.39 0.47
CA SER A 439 -21.99 14.24 1.87
C SER A 439 -20.53 13.80 2.00
N ALA A 440 -19.75 13.81 0.90
CA ALA A 440 -18.38 13.30 0.82
C ALA A 440 -18.25 11.80 1.22
N VAL A 441 -19.33 11.03 1.09
CA VAL A 441 -19.35 9.56 1.19
C VAL A 441 -19.47 8.99 -0.21
N THR A 442 -18.64 8.01 -0.55
CA THR A 442 -18.64 7.38 -1.87
C THR A 442 -18.83 5.88 -1.74
N VAL A 443 -19.34 5.24 -2.80
CA VAL A 443 -19.37 3.77 -2.86
C VAL A 443 -17.94 3.26 -3.10
N ARG A 444 -17.41 2.57 -2.12
CA ARG A 444 -16.02 2.08 -2.17
C ARG A 444 -15.89 0.85 -3.08
N CYS A 445 -16.80 -0.09 -2.90
CA CYS A 445 -16.88 -1.26 -3.75
C CYS A 445 -18.25 -1.94 -3.65
N LEU A 446 -18.52 -2.80 -4.61
CA LEU A 446 -19.63 -3.75 -4.63
C LEU A 446 -19.10 -5.14 -4.30
N LEU A 447 -19.83 -5.89 -3.47
CA LEU A 447 -19.50 -7.25 -3.08
C LEU A 447 -20.76 -8.08 -2.80
N HIS A 448 -20.61 -9.40 -2.73
CA HIS A 448 -21.65 -10.29 -2.22
C HIS A 448 -21.53 -10.50 -0.71
N ALA A 449 -22.65 -10.72 -0.02
CA ALA A 449 -22.66 -10.95 1.43
C ALA A 449 -21.82 -12.17 1.86
N ASP A 450 -21.65 -13.15 1.00
CA ASP A 450 -20.84 -14.36 1.21
C ASP A 450 -19.34 -14.17 0.85
N GLY A 451 -18.94 -12.96 0.47
CA GLY A 451 -17.57 -12.62 0.11
C GLY A 451 -17.16 -13.02 -1.32
N ARG A 452 -18.05 -13.56 -2.13
CA ARG A 452 -17.78 -13.80 -3.55
C ARG A 452 -17.60 -12.47 -4.27
N LEU A 453 -16.72 -12.45 -5.25
CA LEU A 453 -16.54 -11.30 -6.13
C LEU A 453 -17.67 -11.24 -7.18
N PRO A 454 -18.24 -10.06 -7.42
CA PRO A 454 -19.28 -9.89 -8.44
C PRO A 454 -18.77 -10.22 -9.85
N ALA A 455 -19.53 -10.96 -10.64
CA ALA A 455 -19.20 -11.18 -12.05
C ALA A 455 -19.52 -9.95 -12.91
N SER A 456 -20.58 -9.21 -12.56
CA SER A 456 -21.01 -8.00 -13.24
C SER A 456 -21.50 -6.93 -12.27
N ASP A 457 -21.77 -5.73 -12.78
CA ASP A 457 -22.34 -4.61 -12.00
C ASP A 457 -23.83 -4.84 -11.68
N ASP A 458 -24.48 -5.77 -12.40
CA ASP A 458 -25.90 -6.09 -12.33
C ASP A 458 -26.19 -7.44 -11.63
N ASP A 459 -25.16 -8.03 -11.00
CA ASP A 459 -25.37 -9.28 -10.28
C ASP A 459 -26.46 -9.12 -9.21
N PRO A 460 -27.36 -10.08 -9.04
CA PRO A 460 -28.41 -9.99 -8.03
C PRO A 460 -27.83 -10.08 -6.62
N GLY A 461 -28.36 -9.28 -5.71
CA GLY A 461 -27.98 -9.30 -4.29
C GLY A 461 -26.66 -8.65 -3.96
N LEU A 462 -26.15 -7.76 -4.82
CA LEU A 462 -24.96 -6.96 -4.53
C LEU A 462 -25.20 -6.01 -3.35
N LEU A 463 -24.20 -5.88 -2.54
CA LEU A 463 -24.08 -4.90 -1.47
C LEU A 463 -23.08 -3.80 -1.88
N ALA A 464 -23.46 -2.56 -1.61
CA ALA A 464 -22.58 -1.41 -1.71
C ALA A 464 -21.93 -1.13 -0.36
N VAL A 465 -20.61 -1.05 -0.33
CA VAL A 465 -19.86 -0.56 0.83
C VAL A 465 -19.59 0.92 0.62
N CYS A 466 -20.14 1.75 1.50
CA CYS A 466 -20.04 3.20 1.42
C CYS A 466 -19.15 3.73 2.56
N GLY A 467 -18.36 4.76 2.27
CA GLY A 467 -17.53 5.40 3.28
C GLY A 467 -16.84 6.64 2.74
N ARG A 468 -16.48 7.54 3.65
CA ARG A 468 -15.65 8.69 3.31
C ARG A 468 -14.23 8.23 2.99
N ALA A 469 -13.63 8.77 1.95
CA ALA A 469 -12.30 8.36 1.47
C ALA A 469 -11.24 9.45 1.67
N TYR A 470 -9.98 9.01 1.64
CA TYR A 470 -8.79 9.87 1.60
C TYR A 470 -8.49 10.36 0.19
#